data_093e869315c0229dd660d12ab0457e61
#
_entry.id   093e869315c0229dd660d12ab0457e61
#
_cell.length_a   1.000
_cell.length_b   1.000
_cell.length_c   1.000
_cell.angle_alpha   90.00
_cell.angle_beta   90.00
_cell.angle_gamma   90.00
#
_symmetry.space_group_name_H-M   'P 1'
#
loop_
_entity.id
_entity.type
_entity.pdbx_description
1 polymer ?
#
loop_
_entity_poly.entity_id
_entity_poly.type
_entity_poly.pdbx_seq_one_letter_code
_entity_poly.pdbx_strand_id
1 'polypeptide(L)'
;MKEILDFIAACRLFFLATDEGGQPRVRPMGVAFEYKGKLSFCTNNTKKVFAQMKANPKAEICASNGEKWLRVTGTVVFSGEREAKEKALEAAPMLKNIYKVDDGIFEIFQFENAVAVFEDMKGNKKELKL
;
A
#
# COMPACT_ATOMS: atom_id res chain seq x y z
N MET A 1 2.34 7.46 -11.56
CA MET A 1 2.76 6.32 -10.70
C MET A 1 4.19 6.47 -10.19
N LYS A 2 5.14 6.77 -11.06
CA LYS A 2 6.54 6.93 -10.65
C LYS A 2 6.74 7.97 -9.54
N GLU A 3 6.13 9.14 -9.66
CA GLU A 3 6.22 10.20 -8.66
C GLU A 3 5.76 9.74 -7.26
N ILE A 4 4.70 8.95 -7.23
CA ILE A 4 4.13 8.42 -5.99
C ILE A 4 5.08 7.41 -5.37
N LEU A 5 5.55 6.45 -6.16
CA LEU A 5 6.47 5.41 -5.67
C LEU A 5 7.81 6.00 -5.23
N ASP A 6 8.34 6.97 -5.97
CA ASP A 6 9.59 7.65 -5.60
C ASP A 6 9.45 8.38 -4.26
N PHE A 7 8.31 9.06 -4.05
CA PHE A 7 8.06 9.76 -2.79
C PHE A 7 7.94 8.76 -1.61
N ILE A 8 7.20 7.68 -1.79
CA ILE A 8 7.06 6.64 -0.76
C ILE A 8 8.43 6.04 -0.42
N ALA A 9 9.22 5.73 -1.44
CA ALA A 9 10.56 5.15 -1.24
C ALA A 9 11.48 6.11 -0.48
N ALA A 10 11.42 7.41 -0.77
CA ALA A 10 12.21 8.41 -0.07
C ALA A 10 11.80 8.56 1.40
N CYS A 11 10.53 8.37 1.71
CA CYS A 11 10.04 8.39 3.10
C CYS A 11 10.38 7.12 3.87
N ARG A 12 10.68 6.02 3.18
CA ARG A 12 10.99 4.67 3.68
C ARG A 12 9.79 3.97 4.32
N LEU A 13 9.11 4.63 5.25
CA LEU A 13 7.89 4.11 5.87
C LEU A 13 6.70 4.93 5.40
N PHE A 14 5.60 4.25 5.23
CA PHE A 14 4.29 4.86 5.08
C PHE A 14 3.32 4.13 6.01
N PHE A 15 2.15 4.69 6.18
CA PHE A 15 1.16 4.15 7.11
C PHE A 15 -0.11 3.81 6.35
N LEU A 16 -0.67 2.65 6.65
CA LEU A 16 -1.91 2.18 6.06
C LEU A 16 -3.03 2.26 7.10
N ALA A 17 -4.09 2.97 6.74
CA ALA A 17 -5.29 3.06 7.55
C ALA A 17 -6.38 2.16 6.96
N THR A 18 -7.04 1.40 7.85
CA THR A 18 -8.16 0.53 7.54
C THR A 18 -9.26 0.73 8.57
N ASP A 19 -10.42 0.16 8.33
CA ASP A 19 -11.56 0.20 9.26
C ASP A 19 -11.80 -1.20 9.85
N GLU A 20 -12.04 -1.23 11.16
CA GLU A 20 -12.43 -2.45 11.87
C GLU A 20 -13.73 -2.19 12.62
N GLY A 21 -14.86 -2.49 11.98
CA GLY A 21 -16.17 -2.32 12.59
C GLY A 21 -16.47 -0.87 13.03
N GLY A 22 -15.96 0.11 12.29
CA GLY A 22 -16.09 1.54 12.63
C GLY A 22 -14.91 2.10 13.42
N GLN A 23 -13.96 1.26 13.85
CA GLN A 23 -12.74 1.73 14.51
C GLN A 23 -11.63 1.88 13.46
N PRO A 24 -11.08 3.10 13.26
CA PRO A 24 -9.91 3.26 12.42
C PRO A 24 -8.71 2.52 13.01
N ARG A 25 -7.98 1.83 12.15
CA ARG A 25 -6.73 1.15 12.50
C ARG A 25 -5.63 1.64 11.59
N VAL A 26 -4.43 1.82 12.13
CA VAL A 26 -3.27 2.28 11.36
C VAL A 26 -2.03 1.47 11.73
N ARG A 27 -1.20 1.19 10.75
CA ARG A 27 0.08 0.47 10.96
C ARG A 27 1.11 0.93 9.95
N PRO A 28 2.42 0.80 10.30
CA PRO A 28 3.48 1.08 9.36
C PRO A 28 3.57 0.01 8.28
N MET A 29 3.95 0.44 7.08
CA MET A 29 4.20 -0.40 5.92
C MET A 29 5.54 0.01 5.30
N GLY A 30 6.23 -0.93 4.67
CA GLY A 30 7.55 -0.66 4.08
C GLY A 30 7.66 -0.95 2.59
N VAL A 31 6.66 -1.58 1.97
CA VAL A 31 6.75 -2.04 0.59
C VAL A 31 5.59 -1.54 -0.23
N ALA A 32 5.91 -0.79 -1.30
CA ALA A 32 4.95 -0.39 -2.32
C ALA A 32 5.61 -0.58 -3.68
N PHE A 33 4.84 -1.03 -4.65
CA PHE A 33 5.33 -1.27 -6.01
C PHE A 33 4.18 -1.12 -7.02
N GLU A 34 4.52 -1.12 -8.30
CA GLU A 34 3.52 -1.11 -9.36
C GLU A 34 3.38 -2.50 -9.95
N TYR A 35 2.15 -2.93 -10.11
CA TYR A 35 1.84 -4.15 -10.84
C TYR A 35 0.60 -3.92 -11.71
N LYS A 36 0.77 -4.14 -13.02
CA LYS A 36 -0.30 -3.91 -14.03
C LYS A 36 -0.97 -2.54 -13.90
N GLY A 37 -0.16 -1.51 -13.70
CA GLY A 37 -0.62 -0.12 -13.61
C GLY A 37 -1.27 0.27 -12.30
N LYS A 38 -1.27 -0.60 -11.31
CA LYS A 38 -1.89 -0.34 -10.00
C LYS A 38 -0.87 -0.24 -8.88
N LEU A 39 -1.10 0.69 -7.97
CA LEU A 39 -0.32 0.79 -6.74
C LEU A 39 -0.61 -0.44 -5.88
N SER A 40 0.45 -1.18 -5.56
CA SER A 40 0.37 -2.51 -4.99
C SER A 40 1.19 -2.61 -3.71
N PHE A 41 0.75 -3.47 -2.82
CA PHE A 41 1.33 -3.69 -1.51
C PHE A 41 1.30 -5.17 -1.16
N CYS A 42 2.00 -5.54 -0.10
CA CYS A 42 1.97 -6.93 0.37
C CYS A 42 1.64 -7.00 1.86
N THR A 43 1.05 -8.12 2.23
CA THR A 43 0.74 -8.48 3.61
C THR A 43 0.73 -10.01 3.72
N ASN A 44 0.19 -10.56 4.78
CA ASN A 44 -0.11 -11.98 4.85
C ASN A 44 -1.50 -12.20 5.45
N ASN A 45 -2.10 -13.33 5.12
CA ASN A 45 -3.49 -13.60 5.44
C ASN A 45 -3.73 -14.02 6.90
N THR A 46 -2.68 -14.09 7.72
CA THR A 46 -2.81 -14.35 9.16
C THR A 46 -2.93 -13.06 9.98
N LYS A 47 -2.67 -11.90 9.36
CA LYS A 47 -2.72 -10.60 10.03
C LYS A 47 -4.12 -10.05 10.12
N LYS A 48 -4.37 -9.28 11.18
CA LYS A 48 -5.66 -8.58 11.36
C LYS A 48 -5.97 -7.61 10.23
N VAL A 49 -4.94 -6.93 9.69
CA VAL A 49 -5.11 -5.99 8.57
C VAL A 49 -5.73 -6.68 7.35
N PHE A 50 -5.34 -7.91 7.06
CA PHE A 50 -5.92 -8.69 5.96
C PHE A 50 -7.43 -8.89 6.17
N ALA A 51 -7.82 -9.33 7.36
CA ALA A 51 -9.24 -9.52 7.71
C ALA A 51 -10.02 -8.20 7.65
N GLN A 52 -9.41 -7.10 8.10
CA GLN A 52 -10.03 -5.77 8.06
C GLN A 52 -10.31 -5.34 6.62
N MET A 53 -9.34 -5.50 5.71
CA MET A 53 -9.51 -5.15 4.30
C MET A 53 -10.48 -6.09 3.57
N LYS A 54 -10.58 -7.34 3.98
CA LYS A 54 -11.59 -8.27 3.45
C LYS A 54 -13.00 -7.82 3.83
N ALA A 55 -13.18 -7.38 5.06
CA ALA A 55 -14.49 -6.94 5.57
C ALA A 55 -14.88 -5.55 5.05
N ASN A 56 -13.92 -4.63 4.95
CA ASN A 56 -14.12 -3.28 4.42
C ASN A 56 -12.94 -2.89 3.54
N PRO A 57 -13.12 -2.85 2.21
CA PRO A 57 -12.00 -2.60 1.29
C PRO A 57 -11.58 -1.12 1.19
N LYS A 58 -12.22 -0.21 1.88
CA LYS A 58 -11.81 1.20 1.88
C LYS A 58 -10.55 1.37 2.72
N ALA A 59 -9.54 1.98 2.14
CA ALA A 59 -8.25 2.17 2.78
C ALA A 59 -7.57 3.44 2.32
N GLU A 60 -6.61 3.89 3.10
CA GLU A 60 -5.80 5.07 2.78
C GLU A 60 -4.37 4.85 3.27
N ILE A 61 -3.40 5.29 2.47
CA ILE A 61 -2.02 5.36 2.93
C ILE A 61 -1.59 6.81 3.12
N CYS A 62 -0.61 7.01 4.00
CA CYS A 62 0.01 8.32 4.20
C CYS A 62 1.53 8.13 4.36
N ALA A 63 2.28 8.89 3.57
CA ALA A 63 3.74 8.97 3.67
C ALA A 63 4.14 10.43 3.86
N SER A 64 5.10 10.72 4.71
CA SER A 64 5.54 12.09 5.00
C SER A 64 7.05 12.16 5.17
N ASN A 65 7.64 13.26 4.67
CA ASN A 65 9.04 13.58 4.93
C ASN A 65 9.19 14.71 5.98
N GLY A 66 8.08 15.10 6.63
CA GLY A 66 8.03 16.16 7.62
C GLY A 66 7.63 17.53 7.06
N GLU A 67 7.84 17.77 5.77
CA GLU A 67 7.50 19.04 5.10
C GLU A 67 6.33 18.86 4.13
N LYS A 68 6.33 17.73 3.45
CA LYS A 68 5.35 17.36 2.44
C LYS A 68 4.85 15.96 2.76
N TRP A 69 3.60 15.72 2.45
CA TRP A 69 3.02 14.37 2.63
C TRP A 69 2.17 13.98 1.44
N LEU A 70 2.06 12.70 1.27
CA LEU A 70 1.25 12.05 0.25
C LEU A 70 0.19 11.21 0.94
N ARG A 71 -1.07 11.40 0.54
CA ARG A 71 -2.14 10.48 0.90
C ARG A 71 -2.70 9.85 -0.36
N VAL A 72 -2.93 8.56 -0.33
CA VAL A 72 -3.58 7.85 -1.42
C VAL A 72 -4.75 7.07 -0.86
N THR A 73 -5.96 7.44 -1.29
CA THR A 73 -7.17 6.66 -1.00
C THR A 73 -7.39 5.64 -2.09
N GLY A 74 -7.96 4.50 -1.74
CA GLY A 74 -8.28 3.48 -2.73
C GLY A 74 -9.22 2.43 -2.20
N THR A 75 -9.73 1.63 -3.11
CA THR A 75 -10.49 0.42 -2.78
C THR A 75 -9.57 -0.77 -2.93
N VAL A 76 -9.42 -1.54 -1.87
CA VAL A 76 -8.53 -2.71 -1.85
C VAL A 76 -9.10 -3.83 -2.72
N VAL A 77 -8.25 -4.37 -3.58
CA VAL A 77 -8.51 -5.58 -4.35
C VAL A 77 -7.32 -6.52 -4.14
N PHE A 78 -7.58 -7.77 -3.82
CA PHE A 78 -6.52 -8.75 -3.67
C PHE A 78 -6.18 -9.38 -5.02
N SER A 79 -4.88 -9.51 -5.29
CA SER A 79 -4.39 -10.19 -6.49
C SER A 79 -3.86 -11.56 -6.11
N GLY A 80 -4.50 -12.63 -6.62
CA GLY A 80 -4.02 -14.00 -6.45
C GLY A 80 -2.97 -14.40 -7.48
N GLU A 81 -2.53 -13.48 -8.33
CA GLU A 81 -1.58 -13.80 -9.39
C GLU A 81 -0.19 -14.09 -8.84
N ARG A 82 0.41 -15.19 -9.29
CA ARG A 82 1.78 -15.56 -8.93
C ARG A 82 2.78 -14.45 -9.29
N GLU A 83 2.62 -13.86 -10.48
CA GLU A 83 3.51 -12.80 -10.95
C GLU A 83 3.49 -11.56 -10.02
N ALA A 84 2.34 -11.22 -9.44
CA ALA A 84 2.26 -10.13 -8.48
C ALA A 84 3.12 -10.40 -7.23
N LYS A 85 3.11 -11.63 -6.74
CA LYS A 85 3.94 -12.05 -5.60
C LYS A 85 5.42 -12.02 -5.97
N GLU A 86 5.78 -12.46 -7.17
CA GLU A 86 7.15 -12.39 -7.68
C GLU A 86 7.64 -10.95 -7.77
N LYS A 87 6.82 -10.03 -8.26
CA LYS A 87 7.11 -8.59 -8.32
C LYS A 87 7.34 -7.99 -6.95
N ALA A 88 6.54 -8.35 -5.96
CA ALA A 88 6.72 -7.89 -4.59
C ALA A 88 8.07 -8.33 -4.02
N LEU A 89 8.46 -9.58 -4.24
CA LEU A 89 9.74 -10.12 -3.78
C LEU A 89 10.93 -9.50 -4.51
N GLU A 90 10.77 -9.12 -5.77
CA GLU A 90 11.78 -8.35 -6.51
C GLU A 90 11.93 -6.94 -5.95
N ALA A 91 10.81 -6.29 -5.65
CA ALA A 91 10.80 -4.92 -5.11
C ALA A 91 11.39 -4.83 -3.70
N ALA A 92 11.25 -5.91 -2.92
CA ALA A 92 11.75 -5.96 -1.55
C ALA A 92 12.37 -7.34 -1.28
N PRO A 93 13.63 -7.56 -1.71
CA PRO A 93 14.27 -8.88 -1.61
C PRO A 93 14.37 -9.44 -0.19
N MET A 94 14.38 -8.57 0.84
CA MET A 94 14.41 -9.01 2.23
C MET A 94 13.17 -9.83 2.60
N LEU A 95 12.06 -9.66 1.91
CA LEU A 95 10.84 -10.44 2.13
C LEU A 95 11.03 -11.93 1.86
N LYS A 96 12.02 -12.31 1.04
CA LYS A 96 12.35 -13.70 0.74
C LYS A 96 12.79 -14.48 1.98
N ASN A 97 13.20 -13.79 3.03
CA ASN A 97 13.54 -14.42 4.31
C ASN A 97 12.29 -14.84 5.10
N ILE A 98 11.13 -14.30 4.75
CA ILE A 98 9.88 -14.48 5.49
C ILE A 98 8.83 -15.19 4.63
N TYR A 99 8.78 -14.87 3.33
CA TYR A 99 7.72 -15.31 2.42
C TYR A 99 8.26 -16.03 1.20
N LYS A 100 7.43 -16.92 0.67
CA LYS A 100 7.62 -17.59 -0.63
C LYS A 100 6.32 -17.46 -1.42
N VAL A 101 6.44 -17.50 -2.74
CA VAL A 101 5.28 -17.41 -3.63
C VAL A 101 4.23 -18.50 -3.34
N ASP A 102 4.68 -19.70 -2.94
CA ASP A 102 3.83 -20.86 -2.71
C ASP A 102 3.57 -21.16 -1.24
N ASP A 103 3.81 -20.23 -0.33
CA ASP A 103 3.67 -20.49 1.11
C ASP A 103 2.20 -20.49 1.61
N GLY A 104 1.26 -20.06 0.77
CA GLY A 104 -0.16 -20.01 1.13
C GLY A 104 -0.56 -18.89 2.08
N ILE A 105 0.39 -18.06 2.51
CA ILE A 105 0.11 -16.95 3.45
C ILE A 105 0.42 -15.56 2.87
N PHE A 106 1.38 -15.46 1.94
CA PHE A 106 1.77 -14.19 1.33
C PHE A 106 0.67 -13.67 0.41
N GLU A 107 0.22 -12.43 0.63
CA GLU A 107 -0.89 -11.83 -0.10
C GLU A 107 -0.49 -10.49 -0.70
N ILE A 108 -0.96 -10.24 -1.92
CA ILE A 108 -0.80 -8.95 -2.58
C ILE A 108 -2.15 -8.26 -2.63
N PHE A 109 -2.17 -6.98 -2.28
CA PHE A 109 -3.36 -6.15 -2.48
C PHE A 109 -3.01 -4.90 -3.26
N GLN A 110 -4.00 -4.39 -3.97
CA GLN A 110 -3.85 -3.24 -4.87
C GLN A 110 -4.96 -2.23 -4.57
N PHE A 111 -4.70 -0.97 -4.90
CA PHE A 111 -5.73 0.06 -4.84
C PHE A 111 -6.36 0.25 -6.22
N GLU A 112 -7.67 0.07 -6.29
CA GLU A 112 -8.50 0.49 -7.42
C GLU A 112 -9.13 1.85 -7.11
N ASN A 113 -9.46 2.60 -8.18
CA ASN A 113 -10.06 3.94 -8.09
C ASN A 113 -9.24 4.84 -7.15
N ALA A 114 -7.93 4.73 -7.23
CA ALA A 114 -7.03 5.42 -6.31
C ALA A 114 -6.89 6.90 -6.68
N VAL A 115 -6.88 7.72 -5.64
CA VAL A 115 -6.64 9.16 -5.75
C VAL A 115 -5.48 9.51 -4.83
N ALA A 116 -4.42 10.07 -5.39
CA ALA A 116 -3.24 10.52 -4.66
C ALA A 116 -3.30 12.04 -4.49
N VAL A 117 -3.01 12.51 -3.28
CA VAL A 117 -2.96 13.93 -2.97
C VAL A 117 -1.63 14.24 -2.29
N PHE A 118 -0.83 15.09 -2.94
CA PHE A 118 0.36 15.70 -2.33
C PHE A 118 -0.04 17.02 -1.68
N GLU A 119 0.38 17.21 -0.46
CA GLU A 119 0.17 18.45 0.30
C GLU A 119 1.44 18.85 1.04
N ASP A 120 1.55 20.14 1.39
CA ASP A 120 2.65 20.63 2.19
C ASP A 120 2.15 21.60 3.28
N MET A 121 3.08 22.05 4.13
CA MET A 121 2.77 22.96 5.24
C MET A 121 2.34 24.36 4.78
N LYS A 122 2.58 24.71 3.52
CA LYS A 122 2.23 26.02 2.94
C LYS A 122 0.85 26.04 2.30
N GLY A 123 0.14 24.88 2.32
CA GLY A 123 -1.17 24.76 1.73
C GLY A 123 -1.19 24.43 0.24
N ASN A 124 -0.03 24.12 -0.35
CA ASN A 124 0.02 23.65 -1.73
C ASN A 124 -0.58 22.24 -1.80
N LYS A 125 -1.31 21.98 -2.88
CA LYS A 125 -2.02 20.72 -3.07
C LYS A 125 -1.98 20.30 -4.53
N LYS A 126 -1.67 19.03 -4.76
CA LYS A 126 -1.68 18.44 -6.10
C LYS A 126 -2.39 17.08 -6.03
N GLU A 127 -3.41 16.92 -6.85
CA GLU A 127 -4.21 15.70 -6.92
C GLU A 127 -3.92 14.93 -8.20
N LEU A 128 -3.77 13.62 -8.09
CA LEU A 128 -3.56 12.69 -9.20
C LEU A 128 -4.54 11.52 -9.07
N LYS A 129 -5.25 11.21 -10.15
CA LYS A 129 -6.05 9.99 -10.24
C LYS A 129 -5.20 8.89 -10.85
N LEU A 130 -5.18 7.74 -10.22
CA LEU A 130 -4.39 6.60 -10.67
C LEU A 130 -5.22 5.58 -11.48
#